data_9a230b14aec725c3874fda6a8f237a99
#
_entry.id   9a230b14aec725c3874fda6a8f237a99
#
_cell.length_a   1.000
_cell.length_b   1.000
_cell.length_c   1.000
_cell.angle_alpha   90.00
_cell.angle_beta   90.00
_cell.angle_gamma   90.00
#
_symmetry.space_group_name_H-M   'P 1'
#
loop_
_entity.id
_entity.type
_entity.pdbx_description
1 polymer ?
#
loop_
_entity_poly.entity_id
_entity_poly.type
_entity_poly.pdbx_seq_one_letter_code
_entity_poly.pdbx_strand_id
1 'polypeptide(L)' 'MDIKSFVGKNVNIECTDGEKFNDYFVDCFTDAYDNCEPEKNSIDILKNEGAKSGITLYEDEIKNIEVVA' A
#
# COMPACT_ATOMS: atom_id res chain seq x y z
N MET A 1 8.58 -4.36 -8.18
CA MET A 1 8.31 -4.42 -6.71
C MET A 1 7.08 -5.27 -6.48
N ASP A 2 7.15 -6.21 -5.57
CA ASP A 2 6.04 -7.12 -5.28
C ASP A 2 5.25 -6.63 -4.05
N ILE A 3 4.37 -5.66 -4.29
CA ILE A 3 3.60 -5.06 -3.19
C ILE A 3 2.57 -6.02 -2.60
N LYS A 4 2.18 -7.05 -3.35
CA LYS A 4 1.22 -8.05 -2.87
C LYS A 4 1.73 -8.82 -1.66
N SER A 5 3.04 -9.03 -1.57
CA SER A 5 3.65 -9.79 -0.48
C SER A 5 3.52 -9.11 0.89
N PHE A 6 3.15 -7.84 0.92
CA PHE A 6 3.02 -7.08 2.15
C PHE A 6 1.62 -7.13 2.78
N VAL A 7 0.65 -7.75 2.12
CA VAL A 7 -0.72 -7.86 2.65
C VAL A 7 -0.70 -8.58 4.00
N GLY A 8 -1.39 -7.99 4.98
CA GLY A 8 -1.47 -8.51 6.34
C GLY A 8 -0.31 -8.12 7.24
N LYS A 9 0.56 -7.23 6.76
CA LYS A 9 1.74 -6.79 7.52
C LYS A 9 1.70 -5.29 7.75
N ASN A 10 2.38 -4.85 8.81
CA ASN A 10 2.62 -3.43 9.03
C ASN A 10 3.88 -3.01 8.29
N VAL A 11 3.84 -1.86 7.64
CA VAL A 11 4.90 -1.41 6.76
C VAL A 11 5.22 0.07 6.96
N ASN A 12 6.45 0.43 6.57
CA ASN A 12 6.83 1.82 6.35
C ASN A 12 6.91 2.04 4.84
N ILE A 13 6.26 3.08 4.35
CA ILE A 13 6.22 3.39 2.92
C ILE A 13 6.75 4.80 2.70
N GLU A 14 7.60 4.95 1.68
CA GLU A 14 8.00 6.25 1.16
C GLU A 14 7.45 6.36 -0.26
N CYS A 15 6.73 7.43 -0.54
CA CYS A 15 6.14 7.68 -1.84
C CYS A 15 7.07 8.52 -2.73
N THR A 16 6.83 8.47 -4.03
CA THR A 16 7.65 9.20 -5.01
C THR A 16 7.55 10.72 -4.86
N ASP A 17 6.47 11.21 -4.26
CA ASP A 17 6.28 12.64 -3.99
C ASP A 17 6.89 13.08 -2.65
N GLY A 18 7.55 12.18 -1.95
CA GLY A 18 8.17 12.45 -0.65
C GLY A 18 7.29 12.17 0.55
N GLU A 19 6.03 11.84 0.36
CA GLU A 19 5.13 11.51 1.46
C GLU A 19 5.53 10.18 2.08
N LYS A 20 5.38 10.08 3.42
CA LYS A 20 5.76 8.87 4.16
C LYS A 20 4.61 8.39 5.02
N PHE A 21 4.42 7.08 5.04
CA PHE A 21 3.45 6.40 5.90
C PHE A 21 4.21 5.40 6.74
N ASN A 22 4.28 5.64 8.06
CA ASN A 22 5.04 4.79 8.97
C ASN A 22 4.11 3.92 9.79
N ASP A 23 4.41 2.63 9.86
CA ASP A 23 3.66 1.65 10.65
C ASP A 23 2.18 1.58 10.25
N TYR A 24 1.93 1.53 8.95
CA TYR A 24 0.58 1.33 8.41
C TYR A 24 0.35 -0.15 8.12
N PHE A 25 -0.88 -0.59 8.33
CA PHE A 25 -1.30 -1.96 8.04
C PHE A 25 -1.75 -2.10 6.59
N VAL A 26 -1.23 -3.09 5.88
CA VAL A 26 -1.65 -3.36 4.50
C VAL A 26 -2.86 -4.28 4.54
N ASP A 27 -4.03 -3.73 4.22
CA ASP A 27 -5.30 -4.45 4.32
C ASP A 27 -5.53 -5.38 3.15
N CYS A 28 -5.39 -4.87 1.92
CA CYS A 28 -5.62 -5.69 0.74
C CYS A 28 -4.81 -5.20 -0.46
N PHE A 29 -4.74 -6.06 -1.46
CA PHE A 29 -4.07 -5.78 -2.73
C PHE A 29 -5.11 -5.89 -3.85
N THR A 30 -5.07 -4.95 -4.79
CA THR A 30 -5.89 -5.01 -6.00
C THR A 30 -4.95 -4.99 -7.20
N ASP A 31 -5.07 -5.98 -8.07
CA ASP A 31 -4.22 -6.04 -9.24
C ASP A 31 -4.68 -5.07 -10.33
N ALA A 32 -3.81 -4.84 -11.31
CA ALA A 32 -4.06 -3.87 -12.38
C ALA A 32 -5.33 -4.19 -13.17
N TYR A 33 -5.65 -5.46 -13.33
CA TYR A 33 -6.83 -5.90 -14.07
C TYR A 33 -8.12 -5.46 -13.36
N ASP A 34 -8.17 -5.63 -12.03
CA ASP A 34 -9.35 -5.27 -11.24
C ASP A 34 -9.50 -3.77 -11.03
N ASN A 35 -8.41 -3.02 -11.14
CA ASN A 35 -8.46 -1.57 -10.97
C ASN A 35 -8.98 -0.83 -12.20
N CYS A 36 -9.23 -1.49 -13.29
CA CYS A 36 -9.80 -0.95 -14.51
C CYS A 36 -9.21 0.38 -15.00
N GLU A 37 -9.21 1.41 -14.16
CA GLU A 37 -8.70 2.74 -14.52
C GLU A 37 -8.26 3.47 -13.25
N PRO A 38 -6.93 3.70 -13.03
CA PRO A 38 -5.86 3.28 -13.93
C PRO A 38 -5.56 1.77 -13.82
N GLU A 39 -5.03 1.19 -14.88
CA GLU A 39 -4.61 -0.21 -14.88
C GLU A 39 -3.28 -0.37 -14.15
N LYS A 40 -3.32 -0.29 -12.83
CA LYS A 40 -2.14 -0.36 -11.97
C LYS A 40 -2.43 -1.21 -10.75
N ASN A 41 -1.42 -1.93 -10.28
CA ASN A 41 -1.52 -2.62 -9.00
C ASN A 41 -1.59 -1.60 -7.88
N SER A 42 -2.37 -1.90 -6.86
CA SER A 42 -2.50 -1.01 -5.71
C SER A 42 -2.63 -1.80 -4.41
N ILE A 43 -2.33 -1.12 -3.32
CA ILE A 43 -2.61 -1.63 -1.98
C ILE A 43 -3.45 -0.61 -1.23
N ASP A 44 -4.31 -1.11 -0.37
CA ASP A 44 -5.05 -0.27 0.58
C ASP A 44 -4.36 -0.39 1.91
N ILE A 45 -3.97 0.76 2.47
CA ILE A 45 -3.30 0.81 3.77
C ILE A 45 -4.21 1.48 4.79
N LEU A 46 -4.15 0.97 6.01
CA LEU A 46 -4.92 1.47 7.14
C LEU A 46 -3.96 1.93 8.22
N LYS A 47 -4.36 2.94 8.98
CA LYS A 47 -3.55 3.42 10.10
C LYS A 47 -3.30 2.32 11.13
N ASN A 48 -4.27 1.41 11.26
CA ASN A 48 -4.14 0.19 12.07
C ASN A 48 -5.14 -0.83 11.56
N GLU A 49 -4.95 -2.09 11.94
CA GLU A 49 -5.89 -3.15 11.59
C GLU A 49 -7.27 -2.83 12.19
N GLY A 50 -8.29 -2.88 11.35
CA GLY A 50 -9.66 -2.59 11.78
C GLY A 50 -10.06 -1.12 11.64
N ALA A 51 -9.19 -0.25 11.17
CA ALA A 51 -9.56 1.14 10.87
C ALA A 51 -10.65 1.17 9.80
N LYS A 52 -11.59 2.12 9.91
CA LYS A 52 -12.75 2.18 9.01
C LYS A 52 -12.44 2.81 7.67
N SER A 53 -11.39 3.60 7.58
CA SER A 53 -10.99 4.24 6.33
C SER A 53 -9.52 4.02 6.08
N GLY A 54 -9.14 3.99 4.81
CA GLY A 54 -7.77 3.74 4.41
C GLY A 54 -7.36 4.61 3.25
N ILE A 55 -6.14 4.37 2.80
CA ILE A 55 -5.52 5.10 1.68
C ILE A 55 -5.16 4.08 0.62
N THR A 56 -5.52 4.34 -0.62
CA THR A 56 -5.12 3.51 -1.74
C THR A 56 -3.84 4.08 -2.34
N LEU A 57 -2.80 3.25 -2.42
CA LEU A 57 -1.54 3.60 -3.05
C LEU A 57 -1.32 2.72 -4.26
N TYR A 58 -1.07 3.33 -5.40
CA TYR A 58 -0.70 2.59 -6.61
C TYR A 58 0.79 2.26 -6.60
N GLU A 59 1.14 1.16 -7.24
CA GLU A 59 2.52 0.65 -7.23
C GLU A 59 3.53 1.70 -7.69
N ASP A 60 3.20 2.50 -8.71
CA ASP A 60 4.10 3.52 -9.25
C ASP A 60 4.24 4.74 -8.34
N GLU A 61 3.40 4.88 -7.33
CA GLU A 61 3.51 5.93 -6.31
C GLU A 61 4.44 5.54 -5.17
N ILE A 62 4.81 4.27 -5.08
CA ILE A 62 5.62 3.74 -3.99
C ILE A 62 7.09 3.72 -4.41
N LYS A 63 7.91 4.54 -3.73
CA LYS A 63 9.35 4.54 -3.95
C LYS A 63 10.04 3.44 -3.17
N ASN A 64 9.61 3.22 -1.93
CA ASN A 64 10.17 2.20 -1.07
C ASN A 64 9.10 1.71 -0.09
N ILE A 65 9.14 0.42 0.22
CA ILE A 65 8.25 -0.19 1.20
C ILE A 65 9.02 -1.27 1.95
N GLU A 66 8.87 -1.30 3.28
CA GLU A 66 9.53 -2.29 4.10
C GLU A 66 8.64 -2.70 5.27
N VAL A 67 8.78 -3.95 5.71
CA VAL A 67 8.02 -4.47 6.85
C VAL A 67 8.59 -3.88 8.14
N VAL A 68 7.70 -3.40 9.00
CA VAL A 68 8.06 -2.98 10.35
C VAL A 68 8.36 -4.24 11.18
N ALA A 69 9.54 -4.28 11.72
CA ALA A 69 9.98 -5.43 12.51
C ALA A 69 9.41 -5.40 13.92
#